data_9dff52042c2f0ea9a9b83c405f9deeed
#
_entry.id   9dff52042c2f0ea9a9b83c405f9deeed
#
_cell.length_a   1.000
_cell.length_b   1.000
_cell.length_c   1.000
_cell.angle_alpha   90.00
_cell.angle_beta   90.00
_cell.angle_gamma   90.00
#
_symmetry.space_group_name_H-M   'P 1'
#
loop_
_entity.id
_entity.type
_entity.pdbx_description
1 polymer ?
#
loop_
_entity_poly.entity_id
_entity_poly.type
_entity_poly.pdbx_seq_one_letter_code
_entity_poly.pdbx_strand_id
1 'polypeptide(L)'
;MDVKKFGVIGSGQMGNGIAQVAAASGLEVVMSDIKEEFCENGLATISNNLGRMVKKEKISEADKEDTLGRITTTVDLKDMESVDFLVEAAVEREDLKFKIFED
;
A
#
# COMPACT_ATOMS: atom_id res chain seq x y z
N MET A 1 5.67 16.62 11.29
CA MET A 1 5.46 16.35 9.85
C MET A 1 4.16 15.58 9.66
N ASP A 2 3.29 16.09 8.79
CA ASP A 2 2.03 15.42 8.50
C ASP A 2 2.21 14.56 7.25
N VAL A 3 2.22 13.25 7.43
CA VAL A 3 2.28 12.32 6.30
C VAL A 3 0.84 12.09 5.85
N LYS A 4 0.53 12.52 4.63
CA LYS A 4 -0.79 12.36 4.04
C LYS A 4 -0.81 11.32 2.93
N LYS A 5 0.30 11.21 2.21
CA LYS A 5 0.43 10.32 1.08
C LYS A 5 1.66 9.43 1.26
N PHE A 6 1.42 8.14 1.20
CA PHE A 6 2.42 7.12 1.50
C PHE A 6 2.73 6.32 0.24
N GLY A 7 4.00 6.17 -0.07
CA GLY A 7 4.44 5.40 -1.23
C GLY A 7 5.05 4.07 -0.81
N VAL A 8 4.70 3.00 -1.52
CA VAL A 8 5.29 1.68 -1.31
C VAL A 8 5.83 1.18 -2.64
N ILE A 9 7.11 0.90 -2.70
CA ILE A 9 7.73 0.27 -3.87
C ILE A 9 7.86 -1.22 -3.57
N GLY A 10 7.21 -2.04 -4.38
CA GLY A 10 7.11 -3.47 -4.18
C GLY A 10 5.73 -3.87 -3.67
N SER A 11 5.05 -4.74 -4.39
CA SER A 11 3.68 -5.17 -4.08
C SER A 11 3.62 -6.61 -3.56
N GLY A 12 4.77 -7.22 -3.28
CA GLY A 12 4.86 -8.55 -2.70
C GLY A 12 4.32 -8.58 -1.28
N GLN A 13 4.48 -9.71 -0.60
CA GLN A 13 3.88 -9.92 0.71
C GLN A 13 4.17 -8.80 1.72
N MET A 14 5.41 -8.34 1.78
CA MET A 14 5.78 -7.26 2.69
C MET A 14 5.19 -5.92 2.26
N GLY A 15 5.32 -5.58 0.97
CA GLY A 15 4.83 -4.31 0.43
C GLY A 15 3.33 -4.17 0.54
N ASN A 16 2.58 -5.22 0.18
CA ASN A 16 1.12 -5.14 0.27
C ASN A 16 0.63 -5.06 1.73
N GLY A 17 1.32 -5.71 2.66
CA GLY A 17 1.00 -5.60 4.08
C GLY A 17 1.17 -4.19 4.61
N ILE A 18 2.26 -3.53 4.22
CA ILE A 18 2.52 -2.14 4.60
C ILE A 18 1.48 -1.22 3.98
N ALA A 19 1.16 -1.42 2.71
CA ALA A 19 0.15 -0.61 2.00
C ALA A 19 -1.21 -0.74 2.69
N GLN A 20 -1.60 -1.96 3.07
CA GLN A 20 -2.86 -2.22 3.75
C GLN A 20 -2.94 -1.47 5.08
N VAL A 21 -1.91 -1.56 5.90
CA VAL A 21 -1.88 -0.89 7.22
C VAL A 21 -1.94 0.62 7.07
N ALA A 22 -1.16 1.18 6.13
CA ALA A 22 -1.14 2.62 5.89
C ALA A 22 -2.52 3.11 5.42
N ALA A 23 -3.15 2.40 4.48
CA ALA A 23 -4.48 2.76 3.99
C ALA A 23 -5.54 2.62 5.06
N ALA A 24 -5.46 1.58 5.89
CA ALA A 24 -6.39 1.38 7.00
C ALA A 24 -6.28 2.49 8.04
N SER A 25 -5.10 3.11 8.14
CA SER A 25 -4.87 4.25 9.04
C SER A 25 -5.39 5.57 8.48
N GLY A 26 -5.93 5.58 7.28
CA GLY A 26 -6.50 6.78 6.66
C GLY A 26 -5.57 7.50 5.69
N LEU A 27 -4.40 6.94 5.40
CA LEU A 27 -3.45 7.55 4.48
C LEU A 27 -3.78 7.18 3.02
N GLU A 28 -3.50 8.11 2.11
CA GLU A 28 -3.49 7.77 0.70
C GLU A 28 -2.22 6.98 0.40
N VAL A 29 -2.34 5.89 -0.34
CA VAL A 29 -1.23 4.99 -0.63
C VAL A 29 -1.05 4.84 -2.14
N VAL A 30 0.19 4.98 -2.59
CA VAL A 30 0.57 4.63 -3.95
C VAL A 30 1.50 3.42 -3.84
N MET A 31 1.06 2.29 -4.37
CA MET A 31 1.83 1.05 -4.35
C MET A 31 2.33 0.77 -5.76
N SER A 32 3.63 0.60 -5.93
CA SER A 32 4.20 0.35 -7.25
C SER A 32 4.92 -0.98 -7.33
N ASP A 33 5.01 -1.49 -8.55
CA ASP A 33 5.86 -2.62 -8.87
C ASP A 33 6.29 -2.51 -10.33
N ILE A 34 7.16 -3.41 -10.76
CA ILE A 34 7.71 -3.38 -12.11
C ILE A 34 6.70 -3.84 -13.16
N LYS A 35 5.66 -4.56 -12.76
CA LYS A 35 4.59 -5.05 -13.66
C LYS A 35 3.23 -4.81 -13.05
N GLU A 36 2.25 -4.47 -13.90
CA GLU A 36 0.86 -4.32 -13.47
C GLU A 36 0.31 -5.59 -12.82
N GLU A 37 0.68 -6.75 -13.35
CA GLU A 37 0.26 -8.04 -12.80
C GLU A 37 0.63 -8.16 -11.32
N PHE A 38 1.82 -7.71 -10.94
CA PHE A 38 2.26 -7.74 -9.56
C PHE A 38 1.44 -6.79 -8.69
N CYS A 39 1.12 -5.61 -9.21
CA CYS A 39 0.26 -4.66 -8.51
C CYS A 39 -1.14 -5.24 -8.29
N GLU A 40 -1.71 -5.86 -9.31
CA GLU A 40 -3.02 -6.49 -9.22
C GLU A 40 -3.04 -7.61 -8.19
N ASN A 41 -2.00 -8.44 -8.17
CA ASN A 41 -1.88 -9.52 -7.19
C ASN A 41 -1.77 -8.97 -5.77
N GLY A 42 -1.02 -7.89 -5.59
CA GLY A 42 -0.90 -7.22 -4.30
C GLY A 42 -2.24 -6.67 -3.82
N LEU A 43 -2.98 -6.01 -4.70
CA LEU A 43 -4.32 -5.50 -4.38
C LEU A 43 -5.29 -6.64 -4.06
N ALA A 44 -5.25 -7.72 -4.81
CA ALA A 44 -6.11 -8.88 -4.55
C ALA A 44 -5.83 -9.46 -3.17
N THR A 45 -4.57 -9.55 -2.79
CA THR A 45 -4.18 -10.03 -1.46
C THR A 45 -4.73 -9.13 -0.37
N ILE A 46 -4.60 -7.81 -0.54
CA ILE A 46 -5.13 -6.83 0.42
C ILE A 46 -6.66 -6.97 0.52
N SER A 47 -7.34 -7.07 -0.62
CA SER A 47 -8.79 -7.23 -0.65
C SER A 47 -9.22 -8.49 0.09
N ASN A 48 -8.52 -9.61 -0.13
CA ASN A 48 -8.82 -10.87 0.55
C ASN A 48 -8.61 -10.76 2.06
N ASN A 49 -7.53 -10.10 2.48
CA ASN A 49 -7.24 -9.90 3.91
C ASN A 49 -8.32 -9.05 4.57
N LEU A 50 -8.73 -7.97 3.92
CA LEU A 50 -9.79 -7.10 4.43
C LEU A 50 -11.12 -7.86 4.47
N GLY A 51 -11.40 -8.69 3.48
CA GLY A 51 -12.59 -9.52 3.44
C GLY A 51 -12.67 -10.48 4.63
N ARG A 52 -11.53 -11.06 5.03
CA ARG A 52 -11.49 -11.92 6.22
C ARG A 52 -11.76 -11.12 7.49
N MET A 53 -11.27 -9.89 7.56
CA MET A 53 -11.51 -9.02 8.71
C MET A 53 -13.01 -8.65 8.80
N VAL A 54 -13.67 -8.43 7.67
CA VAL A 54 -15.12 -8.20 7.64
C VAL A 54 -15.86 -9.42 8.15
N LYS A 55 -15.48 -10.63 7.71
CA LYS A 55 -16.10 -11.86 8.16
C LYS A 55 -15.96 -12.07 9.66
N LYS A 56 -14.84 -11.66 10.23
CA LYS A 56 -14.58 -11.74 11.67
C LYS A 56 -15.15 -10.56 12.45
N GLU A 57 -15.89 -9.71 11.78
CA GLU A 57 -16.52 -8.51 12.36
C GLU A 57 -15.53 -7.53 12.99
N LYS A 58 -14.28 -7.53 12.50
CA LYS A 58 -13.26 -6.58 12.97
C LYS A 58 -13.38 -5.21 12.31
N ILE A 59 -13.87 -5.21 11.06
CA ILE A 59 -14.15 -3.98 10.30
C ILE A 59 -15.47 -4.16 9.56
N SER A 60 -16.07 -3.05 9.12
CA SER A 60 -17.30 -3.10 8.31
C SER A 60 -16.95 -3.21 6.84
N GLU A 61 -17.95 -3.52 6.00
CA GLU A 61 -17.81 -3.49 4.54
C GLU A 61 -17.43 -2.09 4.07
N ALA A 62 -18.00 -1.05 4.68
CA ALA A 62 -17.67 0.32 4.35
C ALA A 62 -16.20 0.62 4.63
N ASP A 63 -15.67 0.15 5.76
CA ASP A 63 -14.25 0.29 6.11
C ASP A 63 -13.35 -0.38 5.06
N LYS A 64 -13.74 -1.56 4.61
CA LYS A 64 -13.02 -2.29 3.56
C LYS A 64 -12.97 -1.48 2.27
N GLU A 65 -14.12 -0.97 1.83
CA GLU A 65 -14.21 -0.19 0.59
C GLU A 65 -13.40 1.10 0.69
N ASP A 66 -13.48 1.80 1.82
CA ASP A 66 -12.73 3.03 2.05
C ASP A 66 -11.21 2.77 2.02
N THR A 67 -10.78 1.69 2.67
CA THR A 67 -9.37 1.33 2.71
C THR A 67 -8.84 1.03 1.31
N LEU A 68 -9.57 0.21 0.53
CA LEU A 68 -9.19 -0.10 -0.84
C LEU A 68 -9.20 1.15 -1.73
N GLY A 69 -10.13 2.06 -1.49
CA GLY A 69 -10.24 3.30 -2.25
C GLY A 69 -9.07 4.25 -2.04
N ARG A 70 -8.31 4.10 -0.95
CA ARG A 70 -7.12 4.92 -0.68
C ARG A 70 -5.86 4.39 -1.35
N ILE A 71 -5.91 3.18 -1.93
CA ILE A 71 -4.75 2.56 -2.55
C ILE A 71 -4.82 2.72 -4.07
N THR A 72 -3.79 3.33 -4.63
CA THR A 72 -3.60 3.46 -6.07
C THR A 72 -2.37 2.64 -6.46
N THR A 73 -2.41 1.96 -7.58
CA THR A 73 -1.25 1.22 -8.06
C THR A 73 -0.65 1.88 -9.29
N THR A 74 0.65 1.71 -9.48
CA THR A 74 1.36 2.25 -10.64
C THR A 74 2.58 1.40 -10.97
N VAL A 75 2.98 1.43 -12.23
CA VAL A 75 4.26 0.86 -12.67
C VAL A 75 5.28 1.96 -12.98
N ASP A 76 4.90 3.21 -12.81
CA ASP A 76 5.75 4.37 -13.10
C ASP A 76 6.20 5.01 -11.79
N LEU A 77 7.52 4.99 -11.55
CA LEU A 77 8.09 5.58 -10.33
C LEU A 77 7.93 7.09 -10.24
N LYS A 78 7.60 7.76 -11.33
CA LYS A 78 7.31 9.18 -11.30
C LYS A 78 6.12 9.51 -10.42
N ASP A 79 5.18 8.58 -10.30
CA ASP A 79 4.02 8.76 -9.44
C ASP A 79 4.39 8.80 -7.95
N MET A 80 5.62 8.39 -7.62
CA MET A 80 6.13 8.46 -6.26
C MET A 80 6.64 9.84 -5.87
N GLU A 81 6.78 10.76 -6.82
CA GLU A 81 7.29 12.09 -6.53
C GLU A 81 6.39 12.92 -5.61
N SER A 82 5.11 12.57 -5.58
CA SER A 82 4.12 13.31 -4.77
C SER A 82 3.90 12.73 -3.37
N VAL A 83 4.58 11.64 -3.02
CA VAL A 83 4.38 11.04 -1.70
C VAL A 83 5.22 11.73 -0.65
N ASP A 84 4.73 11.72 0.59
CA ASP A 84 5.42 12.33 1.74
C ASP A 84 6.41 11.37 2.37
N PHE A 85 6.11 10.08 2.31
CA PHE A 85 6.94 9.02 2.90
C PHE A 85 6.99 7.84 1.94
N LEU A 86 8.19 7.31 1.72
CA LEU A 86 8.39 6.20 0.79
C LEU A 86 9.03 5.01 1.51
N VAL A 87 8.47 3.82 1.27
CA VAL A 87 9.04 2.56 1.74
C VAL A 87 9.39 1.71 0.52
N GLU A 88 10.62 1.22 0.47
CA GLU A 88 11.02 0.21 -0.51
C GLU A 88 11.01 -1.13 0.18
N ALA A 89 10.17 -2.04 -0.31
CA ALA A 89 10.07 -3.39 0.21
C ALA A 89 10.85 -4.33 -0.70
N ALA A 90 12.06 -4.72 -0.28
CA ALA A 90 12.93 -5.59 -1.07
C ALA A 90 12.58 -7.05 -0.80
N VAL A 91 11.93 -7.68 -1.76
CA VAL A 91 11.44 -9.06 -1.63
C VAL A 91 12.57 -10.06 -1.37
N GLU A 92 13.71 -9.87 -2.04
CA GLU A 92 14.82 -10.84 -1.97
C GLU A 92 15.54 -10.89 -0.62
N ARG A 93 15.52 -9.80 0.11
CA ARG A 93 16.23 -9.69 1.39
C ARG A 93 15.32 -9.45 2.58
N GLU A 94 14.04 -9.29 2.32
CA GLU A 94 13.08 -8.88 3.34
C GLU A 94 13.48 -7.60 4.07
N ASP A 95 14.31 -6.78 3.43
CA ASP A 95 14.77 -5.51 3.98
C ASP A 95 13.78 -4.40 3.62
N LEU A 96 13.60 -3.50 4.56
CA LEU A 96 12.81 -2.30 4.33
C LEU A 96 13.74 -1.10 4.28
N LYS A 97 13.54 -0.28 3.27
CA LYS A 97 14.23 1.00 3.14
C LYS A 97 13.20 2.11 3.23
N PHE A 98 13.51 3.10 4.04
CA PHE A 98 12.60 4.21 4.30
C PHE A 98 13.20 5.49 3.77
N LYS A 99 12.37 6.31 3.17
CA LYS A 99 12.79 7.61 2.68
C LYS A 99 11.69 8.63 2.93
N ILE A 100 12.06 9.71 3.56
CA ILE A 100 11.16 10.83 3.83
C ILE A 100 11.46 11.93 2.84
N PHE A 101 10.43 12.40 2.14
CA PHE A 101 10.55 13.53 1.24
C PHE A 101 10.12 14.80 1.95
N GLU A 102 11.02 15.75 2.05
CA GLU A 102 10.76 17.06 2.63
C GLU A 102 10.85 18.13 1.54
N ASP A 103 9.91 19.02 1.53
CA ASP A 103 9.93 20.18 0.64
C ASP A 103 10.80 21.31 1.20
#